data_2ce559e4a8977d0828845bb8cb56bfde
#
_entry.id   2ce559e4a8977d0828845bb8cb56bfde
#
_cell.length_a   1.000
_cell.length_b   1.000
_cell.length_c   1.000
_cell.angle_alpha   90.00
_cell.angle_beta   90.00
_cell.angle_gamma   90.00
#
_symmetry.space_group_name_H-M   'P 1'
#
loop_
_entity.id
_entity.type
_entity.pdbx_description
1 polymer ?
#
loop_
_entity_poly.entity_id
_entity_poly.type
_entity_poly.pdbx_seq_one_letter_code
_entity_poly.pdbx_strand_id
1 'polypeptide(L)' 'MTLNQLRYFCTASRCHSITKAAEELYVTQPTVSVAIRDLEIEFGISLF' A
#
# COMPACT_ATOMS: atom_id res chain seq x y z
N MET A 1 -7.29 1.61 9.99
CA MET A 1 -7.16 0.85 8.72
C MET A 1 -8.47 0.87 7.96
N THR A 2 -8.42 1.09 6.66
CA THR A 2 -9.59 1.05 5.81
C THR A 2 -9.48 -0.13 4.84
N LEU A 3 -10.60 -0.49 4.22
CA LEU A 3 -10.60 -1.54 3.21
C LEU A 3 -9.68 -1.18 2.03
N ASN A 4 -9.64 0.08 1.64
CA ASN A 4 -8.77 0.55 0.57
C ASN A 4 -7.28 0.41 0.94
N GLN A 5 -6.92 0.74 2.17
CA GLN A 5 -5.55 0.60 2.63
C GLN A 5 -5.10 -0.86 2.59
N LEU A 6 -5.95 -1.76 3.06
CA LEU A 6 -5.66 -3.19 3.03
C LEU A 6 -5.50 -3.68 1.59
N ARG A 7 -6.36 -3.22 0.70
CA ARG A 7 -6.30 -3.57 -0.71
C ARG A 7 -4.99 -3.09 -1.34
N TYR A 8 -4.57 -1.87 -1.03
CA TYR A 8 -3.31 -1.31 -1.54
C TYR A 8 -2.12 -2.11 -1.03
N PHE A 9 -2.13 -2.45 0.25
CA PHE A 9 -1.07 -3.27 0.83
C PHE A 9 -0.99 -4.64 0.16
N CYS A 10 -2.12 -5.33 -0.01
CA CYS A 10 -2.15 -6.64 -0.64
C CYS A 10 -1.61 -6.58 -2.08
N THR A 11 -2.00 -5.56 -2.83
CA THR A 11 -1.53 -5.39 -4.21
C THR A 11 -0.03 -5.13 -4.24
N ALA A 12 0.46 -4.24 -3.36
CA ALA A 12 1.89 -3.93 -3.30
C ALA A 12 2.72 -5.16 -2.91
N SER A 13 2.21 -5.97 -1.99
CA SER A 13 2.87 -7.19 -1.57
C SER A 13 2.94 -8.21 -2.71
N ARG A 14 1.86 -8.36 -3.44
CA ARG A 14 1.81 -9.29 -4.58
C ARG A 14 2.75 -8.87 -5.69
N CYS A 15 2.81 -7.57 -5.99
CA CYS A 15 3.64 -7.04 -7.05
C CYS A 15 5.10 -6.85 -6.64
N HIS A 16 5.41 -6.90 -5.35
CA HIS A 16 6.72 -6.59 -4.78
C HIS A 16 7.22 -5.22 -5.21
N SER A 17 6.28 -4.28 -5.46
CA SER A 17 6.64 -2.94 -5.93
C SER A 17 5.46 -2.00 -5.71
N ILE A 18 5.74 -0.85 -5.07
CA ILE A 18 4.73 0.18 -4.88
C ILE A 18 4.36 0.81 -6.22
N THR A 19 5.35 1.01 -7.10
CA THR A 19 5.13 1.59 -8.41
C THR A 19 4.19 0.72 -9.24
N LYS A 20 4.44 -0.57 -9.30
CA LYS A 20 3.58 -1.49 -10.05
C LYS A 20 2.20 -1.60 -9.43
N ALA A 21 2.11 -1.59 -8.10
CA ALA A 21 0.83 -1.62 -7.43
C ALA A 21 0.00 -0.40 -7.79
N ALA A 22 0.61 0.78 -7.82
CA ALA A 22 -0.08 2.00 -8.20
C ALA A 22 -0.62 1.92 -9.63
N GLU A 23 0.18 1.39 -10.55
CA GLU A 23 -0.25 1.20 -11.93
C GLU A 23 -1.44 0.25 -12.02
N GLU A 24 -1.37 -0.86 -11.32
CA GLU A 24 -2.42 -1.87 -11.34
C GLU A 24 -3.71 -1.34 -10.72
N LEU A 25 -3.59 -0.50 -9.69
CA LEU A 25 -4.73 0.08 -9.00
C LEU A 25 -5.26 1.36 -9.66
N TYR A 26 -4.59 1.84 -10.69
CA TYR A 26 -4.95 3.08 -11.38
C TYR A 26 -4.93 4.29 -10.46
N VAL A 27 -3.94 4.34 -9.58
CA VAL A 27 -3.73 5.46 -8.67
C VAL A 27 -2.27 5.90 -8.76
N THR A 28 -1.95 7.04 -8.12
CA THR A 28 -0.58 7.53 -8.10
C THR A 28 0.24 6.77 -7.06
N GLN A 29 1.56 6.70 -7.27
CA GLN A 29 2.46 6.04 -6.34
C GLN A 29 2.37 6.59 -4.92
N PRO A 30 2.34 7.92 -4.70
CA PRO A 30 2.21 8.45 -3.35
C PRO A 30 0.96 7.96 -2.63
N THR A 31 -0.14 7.74 -3.35
CA THR A 31 -1.37 7.22 -2.76
C THR A 31 -1.14 5.85 -2.11
N VAL A 32 -0.44 4.97 -2.81
CA VAL A 32 -0.14 3.64 -2.29
C VAL A 32 0.86 3.74 -1.13
N SER A 33 1.89 4.57 -1.27
CA SER A 33 2.90 4.75 -0.22
C SER A 33 2.29 5.25 1.08
N VAL A 34 1.38 6.23 1.00
CA VAL A 34 0.71 6.78 2.18
C VAL A 34 -0.17 5.71 2.83
N ALA A 35 -0.90 4.94 2.04
CA ALA A 35 -1.75 3.89 2.56
C ALA A 35 -0.94 2.83 3.32
N ILE A 36 0.20 2.44 2.78
CA ILE A 36 1.07 1.45 3.43
C ILE A 36 1.68 2.03 4.70
N ARG A 37 2.12 3.29 4.66
CA ARG A 37 2.67 3.94 5.84
C ARG A 37 1.65 4.02 6.97
N ASP A 38 0.39 4.34 6.63
CA ASP A 38 -0.67 4.39 7.64
C ASP A 38 -0.88 3.03 8.29
N LEU A 39 -0.81 1.95 7.52
CA LEU A 39 -0.90 0.61 8.07
C LEU A 39 0.27 0.28 8.99
N GLU A 40 1.49 0.67 8.60
CA GLU A 40 2.68 0.46 9.43
C GLU A 40 2.54 1.19 10.76
N ILE A 41 2.07 2.43 10.74
CA ILE A 41 1.86 3.22 11.96
C ILE A 41 0.80 2.57 12.82
N GLU A 42 -0.32 2.15 12.23
CA GLU A 42 -1.43 1.56 12.96
C GLU A 42 -1.04 0.27 13.67
N PHE A 43 -0.26 -0.58 13.02
CA PHE A 43 0.14 -1.85 13.59
C PHE A 43 1.49 -1.77 14.32
N GLY A 44 2.21 -0.66 14.20
CA GLY A 44 3.50 -0.49 14.85
C GLY A 44 4.59 -1.39 14.30
N ILE A 45 4.47 -1.81 13.05
CA ILE A 45 5.44 -2.66 12.39
C ILE A 45 5.83 -2.08 11.04
N SER A 46 6.98 -2.52 10.51
CA SER A 46 7.39 -2.16 9.17
C SER A 46 6.97 -3.26 8.21
N LEU A 47 6.17 -2.90 7.20
CA LEU A 47 5.66 -3.84 6.21
C LEU A 47 6.52 -3.89 4.96
N PHE A 48 7.28 -2.82 4.70
CA PHE A 48 8.16 -2.70 3.55
C PHE A 48 9.47 -2.04 3.85
#